data_c13059689ff0d6225e3796e08f6563aa
#
_entry.id   c13059689ff0d6225e3796e08f6563aa
#
_cell.length_a   1.000
_cell.length_b   1.000
_cell.length_c   1.000
_cell.angle_alpha   90.00
_cell.angle_beta   90.00
_cell.angle_gamma   90.00
#
_symmetry.space_group_name_H-M   'P 1'
#
loop_
_entity.id
_entity.type
_entity.pdbx_description
1 polymer ?
#
loop_
_entity_poly.entity_id
_entity_poly.type
_entity_poly.pdbx_seq_one_letter_code
_entity_poly.pdbx_strand_id
1 'polypeptide(L)'
;HGVPGAFMSMIGTTLIKDICLRAGITKPSEVLTTLDAEVREALNQNVETSGSNDGMDIIVAEMDIRTLKITISSAMRPVIIYSGGEQIYVKGSRSSVGGQLDDDRVEKEFIDQEFQLKKGDIVYMFSDGYPDQFGGPLGRKFKMVRLKNLLRDIHDKPMDEQYNYIKSNFFLWKEDLEQVDDVLFMGIRI
;
A
#
# COMPACT_ATOMS: atom_id res chain seq x y z
N HIS A 1 -9.85 -11.54 2.30
CA HIS A 1 -9.43 -12.70 1.48
C HIS A 1 -10.64 -13.39 0.85
N GLY A 2 -10.42 -14.21 -0.17
CA GLY A 2 -11.47 -14.98 -0.84
C GLY A 2 -12.44 -14.11 -1.64
N VAL A 3 -13.71 -14.53 -1.65
CA VAL A 3 -14.75 -13.89 -2.47
C VAL A 3 -14.97 -12.41 -2.11
N PRO A 4 -15.06 -12.00 -0.82
CA PRO A 4 -15.21 -10.58 -0.48
C PRO A 4 -14.02 -9.73 -0.96
N GLY A 5 -12.79 -10.21 -0.80
CA GLY A 5 -11.60 -9.51 -1.28
C GLY A 5 -11.57 -9.34 -2.81
N ALA A 6 -12.03 -10.35 -3.56
CA ALA A 6 -12.16 -10.27 -5.01
C ALA A 6 -13.19 -9.20 -5.43
N PHE A 7 -14.33 -9.13 -4.76
CA PHE A 7 -15.31 -8.07 -5.00
C PHE A 7 -14.78 -6.68 -4.70
N MET A 8 -14.09 -6.52 -3.56
CA MET A 8 -13.46 -5.25 -3.20
C MET A 8 -12.42 -4.81 -4.23
N SER A 9 -11.61 -5.74 -4.75
CA SER A 9 -10.64 -5.46 -5.80
C SER A 9 -11.28 -5.02 -7.12
N MET A 10 -12.41 -5.63 -7.50
CA MET A 10 -13.16 -5.25 -8.69
C MET A 10 -13.79 -3.85 -8.54
N ILE A 11 -14.46 -3.60 -7.41
CA ILE A 11 -15.05 -2.30 -7.09
C ILE A 11 -13.94 -1.24 -7.11
N GLY A 12 -12.88 -1.41 -6.34
CA GLY A 12 -11.77 -0.47 -6.26
C GLY A 12 -11.13 -0.18 -7.62
N THR A 13 -10.87 -1.22 -8.43
CA THR A 13 -10.30 -1.04 -9.77
C THR A 13 -11.22 -0.24 -10.69
N THR A 14 -12.53 -0.47 -10.62
CA THR A 14 -13.52 0.24 -11.43
C THR A 14 -13.60 1.70 -11.02
N LEU A 15 -13.76 1.95 -9.72
CA LEU A 15 -13.89 3.30 -9.16
C LEU A 15 -12.62 4.14 -9.40
N ILE A 16 -11.43 3.58 -9.17
CA ILE A 16 -10.17 4.29 -9.45
C ILE A 16 -10.07 4.70 -10.92
N LYS A 17 -10.45 3.83 -11.85
CA LYS A 17 -10.46 4.19 -13.28
C LYS A 17 -11.42 5.33 -13.57
N ASP A 18 -12.61 5.31 -12.97
CA ASP A 18 -13.60 6.36 -13.17
C ASP A 18 -13.13 7.69 -12.55
N ILE A 19 -12.58 7.66 -11.35
CA ILE A 19 -12.03 8.82 -10.66
C ILE A 19 -10.86 9.42 -11.45
N CYS A 20 -9.86 8.62 -11.81
CA CYS A 20 -8.65 9.13 -12.45
C CYS A 20 -8.83 9.46 -13.94
N LEU A 21 -9.55 8.60 -14.70
CA LEU A 21 -9.61 8.74 -16.16
C LEU A 21 -10.82 9.52 -16.64
N ARG A 22 -11.97 9.46 -15.95
CA ARG A 22 -13.20 10.14 -16.36
C ARG A 22 -13.36 11.48 -15.63
N ALA A 23 -13.20 11.49 -14.31
CA ALA A 23 -13.28 12.73 -13.53
C ALA A 23 -12.01 13.56 -13.57
N GLY A 24 -10.86 12.96 -13.99
CA GLY A 24 -9.57 13.66 -14.12
C GLY A 24 -8.93 14.02 -12.78
N ILE A 25 -9.32 13.36 -11.70
CA ILE A 25 -8.72 13.56 -10.37
C ILE A 25 -7.41 12.75 -10.31
N THR A 26 -6.28 13.43 -10.15
CA THR A 26 -4.95 12.79 -10.10
C THR A 26 -4.26 12.96 -8.76
N LYS A 27 -4.62 13.98 -7.98
CA LYS A 27 -4.02 14.26 -6.68
C LYS A 27 -4.33 13.12 -5.69
N PRO A 28 -3.31 12.44 -5.14
CA PRO A 28 -3.49 11.20 -4.39
C PRO A 28 -4.47 11.28 -3.21
N SER A 29 -4.43 12.35 -2.42
CA SER A 29 -5.37 12.52 -1.30
C SER A 29 -6.83 12.68 -1.77
N GLU A 30 -7.05 13.41 -2.88
CA GLU A 30 -8.38 13.59 -3.46
C GLU A 30 -8.90 12.28 -4.06
N VAL A 31 -8.03 11.50 -4.71
CA VAL A 31 -8.38 10.15 -5.21
C VAL A 31 -8.85 9.26 -4.06
N LEU A 32 -8.11 9.23 -2.93
CA LEU A 32 -8.48 8.40 -1.77
C LEU A 32 -9.78 8.88 -1.11
N THR A 33 -9.97 10.19 -0.98
CA THR A 33 -11.19 10.76 -0.39
C THR A 33 -12.42 10.45 -1.23
N THR A 34 -12.31 10.62 -2.56
CA THR A 34 -13.39 10.31 -3.48
C THR A 34 -13.67 8.80 -3.48
N LEU A 35 -12.61 7.98 -3.51
CA LEU A 35 -12.73 6.52 -3.49
C LEU A 35 -13.40 6.03 -2.19
N ASP A 36 -13.09 6.63 -1.04
CA ASP A 36 -13.72 6.28 0.24
C ASP A 36 -15.24 6.53 0.19
N ALA A 37 -15.65 7.68 -0.33
CA ALA A 37 -17.06 8.02 -0.46
C ALA A 37 -17.79 7.06 -1.41
N GLU A 38 -17.24 6.80 -2.60
CA GLU A 38 -17.84 5.94 -3.60
C GLU A 38 -17.87 4.45 -3.17
N VAL A 39 -16.85 3.96 -2.46
CA VAL A 39 -16.87 2.59 -1.91
C VAL A 39 -17.96 2.46 -0.84
N ARG A 40 -18.09 3.43 0.05
CA ARG A 40 -19.15 3.42 1.08
C ARG A 40 -20.54 3.47 0.47
N GLU A 41 -20.73 4.24 -0.59
CA GLU A 41 -21.98 4.28 -1.34
C GLU A 41 -22.27 2.95 -2.01
N ALA A 42 -21.32 2.39 -2.76
CA ALA A 42 -21.45 1.12 -3.47
C ALA A 42 -21.79 -0.06 -2.55
N LEU A 43 -21.29 -0.05 -1.30
CA LEU A 43 -21.53 -1.09 -0.29
C LEU A 43 -22.65 -0.74 0.70
N ASN A 44 -23.37 0.37 0.49
CA ASN A 44 -24.40 0.90 1.39
C ASN A 44 -23.90 1.07 2.85
N GLN A 45 -22.65 1.40 3.06
CA GLN A 45 -22.03 1.52 4.39
C GLN A 45 -22.42 2.82 5.11
N ASN A 46 -23.13 3.72 4.45
CA ASN A 46 -23.64 4.98 5.02
C ASN A 46 -24.90 4.79 5.89
N VAL A 47 -25.44 3.56 5.97
CA VAL A 47 -26.65 3.24 6.73
C VAL A 47 -26.26 2.47 7.98
N GLU A 48 -26.70 2.91 9.17
CA GLU A 48 -26.39 2.32 10.47
C GLU A 48 -26.72 0.81 10.60
N THR A 49 -27.59 0.30 9.71
CA THR A 49 -28.01 -1.10 9.66
C THR A 49 -27.26 -1.94 8.64
N SER A 50 -26.27 -1.36 7.92
CA SER A 50 -25.52 -2.12 6.91
C SER A 50 -24.58 -3.12 7.62
N GLY A 51 -24.69 -4.39 7.24
CA GLY A 51 -23.91 -5.47 7.86
C GLY A 51 -22.45 -5.57 7.37
N SER A 52 -22.03 -4.76 6.40
CA SER A 52 -20.68 -4.81 5.85
C SER A 52 -19.84 -3.68 6.39
N ASN A 53 -18.67 -4.03 6.95
CA ASN A 53 -17.62 -3.08 7.38
C ASN A 53 -16.35 -3.29 6.55
N ASP A 54 -16.49 -3.78 5.32
CA ASP A 54 -15.37 -4.07 4.44
C ASP A 54 -14.72 -2.78 3.95
N GLY A 55 -13.42 -2.73 4.00
CA GLY A 55 -12.60 -1.63 3.50
C GLY A 55 -11.40 -2.16 2.74
N MET A 56 -10.65 -1.26 2.11
CA MET A 56 -9.41 -1.61 1.46
C MET A 56 -8.27 -0.70 1.90
N ASP A 57 -7.10 -1.30 2.02
CA ASP A 57 -5.86 -0.58 2.22
C ASP A 57 -5.20 -0.35 0.88
N ILE A 58 -4.80 0.89 0.61
CA ILE A 58 -4.34 1.27 -0.72
C ILE A 58 -3.30 2.38 -0.63
N ILE A 59 -2.35 2.35 -1.54
CA ILE A 59 -1.38 3.41 -1.78
C ILE A 59 -1.69 4.04 -3.14
N VAL A 60 -1.85 5.36 -3.17
CA VAL A 60 -1.91 6.14 -4.40
C VAL A 60 -0.68 7.02 -4.48
N ALA A 61 0.01 6.97 -5.62
CA ALA A 61 1.19 7.78 -5.87
C ALA A 61 1.09 8.41 -7.26
N GLU A 62 1.33 9.71 -7.32
CA GLU A 62 1.48 10.49 -8.54
C GLU A 62 2.93 10.93 -8.69
N MET A 63 3.51 10.71 -9.87
CA MET A 63 4.89 11.08 -10.14
C MET A 63 5.00 11.93 -11.40
N ASP A 64 5.55 13.13 -11.27
CA ASP A 64 6.01 13.90 -12.40
C ASP A 64 7.40 13.39 -12.83
N ILE A 65 7.42 12.66 -13.94
CA ILE A 65 8.66 12.07 -14.49
C ILE A 65 9.68 13.10 -15.02
N ARG A 66 9.27 14.35 -15.25
CA ARG A 66 10.16 15.41 -15.70
C ARG A 66 10.89 16.07 -14.55
N THR A 67 10.17 16.31 -13.45
CA THR A 67 10.72 16.95 -12.26
C THR A 67 11.19 15.93 -11.22
N LEU A 68 10.80 14.66 -11.35
CA LEU A 68 11.04 13.58 -10.39
C LEU A 68 10.41 13.86 -9.01
N LYS A 69 9.36 14.68 -8.99
CA LYS A 69 8.56 14.90 -7.79
C LYS A 69 7.52 13.79 -7.67
N ILE A 70 7.46 13.14 -6.52
CA ILE A 70 6.43 12.16 -6.20
C ILE A 70 5.54 12.69 -5.07
N THR A 71 4.24 12.53 -5.24
CA THR A 71 3.22 12.80 -4.23
C THR A 71 2.57 11.46 -3.84
N ILE A 72 2.51 11.15 -2.57
CA ILE A 72 2.00 9.88 -2.05
C ILE A 72 0.91 10.16 -1.02
N SER A 73 -0.22 9.52 -1.17
CA SER A 73 -1.22 9.39 -0.13
C SER A 73 -1.56 7.91 0.07
N SER A 74 -1.72 7.49 1.31
CA SER A 74 -1.90 6.07 1.59
C SER A 74 -2.91 5.83 2.70
N ALA A 75 -3.81 4.90 2.47
CA ALA A 75 -4.71 4.33 3.44
C ALA A 75 -4.04 3.12 4.10
N MET A 76 -3.67 3.23 5.37
CA MET A 76 -3.04 2.20 6.22
C MET A 76 -1.62 1.78 5.82
N ARG A 77 -1.30 1.66 4.54
CA ARG A 77 -0.06 1.03 4.05
C ARG A 77 1.12 1.99 4.08
N PRO A 78 2.27 1.59 4.61
CA PRO A 78 3.48 2.40 4.54
C PRO A 78 4.16 2.28 3.18
N VAL A 79 4.94 3.32 2.84
CA VAL A 79 5.87 3.32 1.70
C VAL A 79 7.29 3.50 2.24
N ILE A 80 8.28 2.87 1.61
CA ILE A 80 9.69 3.05 1.94
C ILE A 80 10.39 3.67 0.74
N ILE A 81 11.06 4.79 0.96
CA ILE A 81 11.85 5.47 -0.05
C ILE A 81 13.32 5.41 0.36
N TYR A 82 14.19 5.09 -0.57
CA TYR A 82 15.64 5.29 -0.44
C TYR A 82 16.06 6.46 -1.31
N SER A 83 16.52 7.54 -0.69
CA SER A 83 16.99 8.74 -1.38
C SER A 83 18.32 9.19 -0.77
N GLY A 84 19.34 9.36 -1.63
CA GLY A 84 20.67 9.75 -1.18
C GLY A 84 21.32 8.78 -0.19
N GLY A 85 20.92 7.49 -0.20
CA GLY A 85 21.41 6.47 0.73
C GLY A 85 20.65 6.42 2.06
N GLU A 86 19.70 7.32 2.30
CA GLU A 86 18.87 7.33 3.49
C GLU A 86 17.52 6.66 3.26
N GLN A 87 17.04 5.95 4.29
CA GLN A 87 15.74 5.32 4.30
C GLN A 87 14.69 6.27 4.89
N ILE A 88 13.71 6.64 4.07
CA ILE A 88 12.56 7.43 4.49
C ILE A 88 11.37 6.49 4.66
N TYR A 89 10.73 6.52 5.83
CA TYR A 89 9.52 5.75 6.11
C TYR A 89 8.29 6.64 6.05
N VAL A 90 7.51 6.51 4.99
CA VAL A 90 6.28 7.25 4.74
C VAL A 90 5.14 6.47 5.39
N LYS A 91 4.49 7.08 6.40
CA LYS A 91 3.36 6.44 7.08
C LYS A 91 2.08 6.66 6.29
N GLY A 92 1.23 5.63 6.19
CA GLY A 92 -0.15 5.79 5.75
C GLY A 92 -1.03 6.44 6.82
N SER A 93 -2.24 6.83 6.42
CA SER A 93 -3.30 7.21 7.35
C SER A 93 -3.65 6.04 8.29
N ARG A 94 -4.42 6.31 9.33
CA ARG A 94 -4.91 5.26 10.24
C ARG A 94 -6.24 4.65 9.79
N SER A 95 -6.75 5.08 8.65
CA SER A 95 -8.03 4.64 8.12
C SER A 95 -7.85 3.94 6.78
N SER A 96 -8.58 2.84 6.57
CA SER A 96 -8.78 2.20 5.26
C SER A 96 -9.78 3.01 4.44
N VAL A 97 -9.79 2.82 3.13
CA VAL A 97 -10.86 3.28 2.24
C VAL A 97 -12.06 2.36 2.40
N GLY A 98 -13.27 2.90 2.50
CA GLY A 98 -14.47 2.13 2.85
C GLY A 98 -14.51 1.77 4.34
N GLY A 99 -15.49 0.94 4.73
CA GLY A 99 -15.79 0.60 6.12
C GLY A 99 -16.58 1.69 6.85
N GLN A 100 -17.10 1.33 8.02
CA GLN A 100 -17.86 2.27 8.83
C GLN A 100 -16.95 3.38 9.38
N LEU A 101 -17.52 4.55 9.56
CA LEU A 101 -16.86 5.61 10.33
C LEU A 101 -16.83 5.18 11.80
N ASP A 102 -15.74 5.47 12.50
CA ASP A 102 -15.68 5.29 13.94
C ASP A 102 -16.80 6.10 14.64
N ASP A 103 -17.18 5.68 15.85
CA ASP A 103 -18.33 6.24 16.62
C ASP A 103 -18.36 7.76 16.72
N ASP A 104 -17.22 8.44 16.55
CA ASP A 104 -17.10 9.89 16.63
C ASP A 104 -17.45 10.62 15.33
N ARG A 105 -17.88 9.93 14.27
CA ARG A 105 -18.24 10.52 12.95
C ARG A 105 -17.16 11.45 12.38
N VAL A 106 -15.92 11.23 12.74
CA VAL A 106 -14.80 11.99 12.21
C VAL A 106 -14.55 11.53 10.77
N GLU A 107 -14.61 12.47 9.84
CA GLU A 107 -14.24 12.21 8.46
C GLU A 107 -12.80 11.67 8.39
N LYS A 108 -12.59 10.65 7.57
CA LYS A 108 -11.25 10.09 7.35
C LYS A 108 -10.41 11.11 6.60
N GLU A 109 -9.20 11.35 7.11
CA GLU A 109 -8.26 12.28 6.51
C GLU A 109 -7.17 11.51 5.75
N PHE A 110 -7.05 11.79 4.46
CA PHE A 110 -5.96 11.31 3.61
C PHE A 110 -5.07 12.50 3.24
N ILE A 111 -3.79 12.41 3.57
CA ILE A 111 -2.84 13.53 3.45
C ILE A 111 -1.81 13.20 2.37
N ASP A 112 -1.54 14.17 1.50
CA ASP A 112 -0.44 14.10 0.56
C ASP A 112 0.91 14.33 1.24
N GLN A 113 1.86 13.46 0.93
CA GLN A 113 3.26 13.61 1.33
C GLN A 113 4.10 13.70 0.06
N GLU A 114 4.86 14.80 -0.06
CA GLU A 114 5.62 15.13 -1.27
C GLU A 114 7.11 14.91 -1.05
N PHE A 115 7.75 14.29 -2.04
CA PHE A 115 9.19 14.05 -2.01
C PHE A 115 9.81 14.44 -3.35
N GLN A 116 10.95 15.13 -3.27
CA GLN A 116 11.78 15.39 -4.43
C GLN A 116 12.79 14.26 -4.57
N LEU A 117 12.59 13.42 -5.58
CA LEU A 117 13.47 12.30 -5.88
C LEU A 117 14.60 12.70 -6.79
N LYS A 118 15.63 11.86 -6.84
CA LYS A 118 16.79 11.97 -7.71
C LYS A 118 17.00 10.67 -8.49
N LYS A 119 17.72 10.74 -9.58
CA LYS A 119 18.11 9.55 -10.33
C LYS A 119 18.88 8.57 -9.44
N GLY A 120 18.43 7.33 -9.42
CA GLY A 120 18.97 6.27 -8.57
C GLY A 120 18.18 6.03 -7.27
N ASP A 121 17.31 6.95 -6.87
CA ASP A 121 16.41 6.74 -5.72
C ASP A 121 15.43 5.60 -5.99
N ILE A 122 14.91 4.98 -4.94
CA ILE A 122 13.98 3.85 -5.06
C ILE A 122 12.77 4.07 -4.16
N VAL A 123 11.60 3.75 -4.69
CA VAL A 123 10.34 3.72 -3.95
C VAL A 123 9.85 2.28 -3.87
N TYR A 124 9.59 1.79 -2.65
CA TYR A 124 9.00 0.47 -2.40
C TYR A 124 7.59 0.60 -1.84
N MET A 125 6.66 -0.04 -2.52
CA MET A 125 5.26 -0.19 -2.12
C MET A 125 4.94 -1.68 -2.00
N PHE A 126 4.21 -2.08 -0.96
CA PHE A 126 3.94 -3.49 -0.69
C PHE A 126 2.67 -3.69 0.15
N SER A 127 2.06 -4.88 0.02
CA SER A 127 1.00 -5.34 0.90
C SER A 127 1.58 -5.83 2.24
N ASP A 128 0.73 -6.06 3.23
CA ASP A 128 1.14 -6.61 4.52
C ASP A 128 1.46 -8.10 4.48
N GLY A 129 1.07 -8.81 3.41
CA GLY A 129 1.33 -10.24 3.27
C GLY A 129 2.81 -10.61 3.45
N TYR A 130 3.75 -9.74 3.05
CA TYR A 130 5.17 -10.00 3.28
C TYR A 130 5.57 -9.84 4.76
N PRO A 131 5.36 -8.68 5.41
CA PRO A 131 5.75 -8.52 6.82
C PRO A 131 4.94 -9.37 7.79
N ASP A 132 3.74 -9.80 7.41
CA ASP A 132 2.85 -10.60 8.26
C ASP A 132 3.02 -12.10 8.07
N GLN A 133 3.80 -12.55 7.08
CA GLN A 133 4.09 -13.96 6.88
C GLN A 133 4.77 -14.57 8.10
N PHE A 134 4.21 -15.68 8.57
CA PHE A 134 4.81 -16.49 9.63
C PHE A 134 5.93 -17.37 9.08
N GLY A 135 6.99 -17.55 9.88
CA GLY A 135 8.12 -18.37 9.47
C GLY A 135 9.32 -18.28 10.41
N GLY A 136 10.44 -18.78 9.92
CA GLY A 136 11.69 -18.85 10.63
C GLY A 136 11.68 -19.80 11.82
N PRO A 137 12.80 -19.97 12.53
CA PRO A 137 13.00 -21.01 13.55
C PRO A 137 12.00 -21.00 14.71
N LEU A 138 11.31 -19.86 14.91
CA LEU A 138 10.35 -19.67 16.02
C LEU A 138 8.90 -19.52 15.53
N GLY A 139 8.61 -19.72 14.24
CA GLY A 139 7.26 -19.58 13.68
C GLY A 139 6.62 -18.22 13.93
N ARG A 140 7.39 -17.12 13.85
CA ARG A 140 6.89 -15.75 14.13
C ARG A 140 6.66 -14.98 12.84
N LYS A 141 5.86 -13.88 12.92
CA LYS A 141 5.74 -12.94 11.80
C LYS A 141 7.10 -12.36 11.41
N PHE A 142 7.31 -12.13 10.11
CA PHE A 142 8.52 -11.49 9.56
C PHE A 142 8.75 -10.09 10.17
N LYS A 143 7.71 -9.30 10.21
CA LYS A 143 7.62 -7.93 10.74
C LYS A 143 8.35 -6.87 9.90
N MET A 144 7.80 -5.65 9.94
CA MET A 144 8.35 -4.47 9.28
C MET A 144 9.82 -4.17 9.59
N VAL A 145 10.28 -4.48 10.81
CA VAL A 145 11.68 -4.24 11.18
C VAL A 145 12.63 -5.08 10.32
N ARG A 146 12.30 -6.37 10.09
CA ARG A 146 13.11 -7.23 9.21
C ARG A 146 13.03 -6.78 7.75
N LEU A 147 11.83 -6.38 7.29
CA LEU A 147 11.67 -5.87 5.93
C LEU A 147 12.51 -4.62 5.69
N LYS A 148 12.50 -3.66 6.61
CA LYS A 148 13.35 -2.46 6.55
C LYS A 148 14.84 -2.80 6.48
N ASN A 149 15.29 -3.75 7.27
CA ASN A 149 16.69 -4.19 7.26
C ASN A 149 17.05 -4.87 5.93
N LEU A 150 16.18 -5.78 5.44
CA LEU A 150 16.36 -6.45 4.16
C LEU A 150 16.50 -5.44 3.02
N LEU A 151 15.60 -4.45 2.95
CA LEU A 151 15.64 -3.42 1.91
C LEU A 151 16.88 -2.54 2.03
N ARG A 152 17.32 -2.22 3.25
CA ARG A 152 18.57 -1.48 3.48
C ARG A 152 19.76 -2.22 2.92
N ASP A 153 19.80 -3.55 3.06
CA ASP A 153 20.94 -4.37 2.66
C ASP A 153 21.00 -4.62 1.13
N ILE A 154 19.94 -4.28 0.40
CA ILE A 154 19.85 -4.58 -1.04
C ILE A 154 19.53 -3.35 -1.93
N HIS A 155 19.19 -2.18 -1.37
CA HIS A 155 18.68 -1.04 -2.15
C HIS A 155 19.66 -0.53 -3.22
N ASP A 156 20.95 -0.73 -3.05
CA ASP A 156 21.99 -0.35 -4.01
C ASP A 156 22.18 -1.35 -5.16
N LYS A 157 21.63 -2.56 -5.03
CA LYS A 157 21.76 -3.62 -6.04
C LYS A 157 20.90 -3.35 -7.28
N PRO A 158 21.19 -3.97 -8.43
CA PRO A 158 20.30 -4.00 -9.59
C PRO A 158 18.89 -4.50 -9.21
N MET A 159 17.86 -4.00 -9.93
CA MET A 159 16.47 -4.30 -9.55
C MET A 159 16.10 -5.78 -9.70
N ASP A 160 16.69 -6.48 -10.65
CA ASP A 160 16.54 -7.92 -10.86
C ASP A 160 17.18 -8.74 -9.69
N GLU A 161 18.31 -8.30 -9.19
CA GLU A 161 18.92 -8.91 -7.99
C GLU A 161 18.06 -8.66 -6.75
N GLN A 162 17.55 -7.43 -6.59
CA GLN A 162 16.63 -7.12 -5.48
C GLN A 162 15.37 -7.98 -5.52
N TYR A 163 14.75 -8.12 -6.70
CA TYR A 163 13.58 -8.99 -6.90
C TYR A 163 13.88 -10.42 -6.45
N ASN A 164 14.98 -10.99 -6.94
CA ASN A 164 15.37 -12.35 -6.63
C ASN A 164 15.65 -12.53 -5.12
N TYR A 165 16.29 -11.53 -4.50
CA TYR A 165 16.61 -11.56 -3.07
C TYR A 165 15.35 -11.48 -2.20
N ILE A 166 14.44 -10.55 -2.51
CA ILE A 166 13.16 -10.37 -1.81
C ILE A 166 12.33 -11.65 -1.91
N LYS A 167 12.19 -12.19 -3.13
CA LYS A 167 11.45 -13.42 -3.39
C LYS A 167 12.05 -14.63 -2.65
N SER A 168 13.35 -14.85 -2.78
CA SER A 168 14.03 -15.98 -2.13
C SER A 168 13.96 -15.88 -0.61
N ASN A 169 14.15 -14.67 -0.05
CA ASN A 169 14.05 -14.43 1.38
C ASN A 169 12.64 -14.71 1.93
N PHE A 170 11.60 -14.38 1.18
CA PHE A 170 10.21 -14.70 1.54
C PHE A 170 10.00 -16.21 1.67
N PHE A 171 10.41 -16.99 0.66
CA PHE A 171 10.26 -18.44 0.68
C PHE A 171 11.14 -19.11 1.73
N LEU A 172 12.37 -18.64 1.93
CA LEU A 172 13.25 -19.12 3.00
C LEU A 172 12.66 -18.85 4.38
N TRP A 173 12.01 -17.68 4.56
CA TRP A 173 11.35 -17.35 5.82
C TRP A 173 10.12 -18.19 6.05
N LYS A 174 9.26 -18.33 5.02
CA LYS A 174 8.00 -19.07 5.09
C LYS A 174 8.23 -20.56 5.34
N GLU A 175 9.30 -21.12 4.80
CA GLU A 175 9.53 -22.60 4.79
C GLU A 175 8.29 -23.34 4.26
N ASP A 176 7.84 -24.37 5.00
CA ASP A 176 6.66 -25.18 4.65
C ASP A 176 5.35 -24.62 5.21
N LEU A 177 5.38 -23.47 5.91
CA LEU A 177 4.16 -22.86 6.44
C LEU A 177 3.30 -22.30 5.30
N GLU A 178 1.98 -22.27 5.52
CA GLU A 178 1.04 -21.68 4.58
C GLU A 178 1.30 -20.18 4.42
N GLN A 179 1.06 -19.67 3.22
CA GLN A 179 1.02 -18.25 2.97
C GLN A 179 -0.28 -17.69 3.55
N VAL A 180 -0.16 -16.73 4.46
CA VAL A 180 -1.30 -16.20 5.22
C VAL A 180 -2.08 -15.13 4.47
N ASP A 181 -1.44 -14.46 3.50
CA ASP A 181 -2.05 -13.36 2.73
C ASP A 181 -1.38 -13.20 1.35
N ASP A 182 -2.05 -12.45 0.45
CA ASP A 182 -1.53 -12.09 -0.85
C ASP A 182 -0.32 -11.15 -0.72
N VAL A 183 0.77 -11.51 -1.38
CA VAL A 183 2.02 -10.74 -1.35
C VAL A 183 2.18 -9.96 -2.64
N LEU A 184 1.95 -8.65 -2.56
CA LEU A 184 2.33 -7.70 -3.59
C LEU A 184 3.58 -6.95 -3.12
N PHE A 185 4.58 -6.86 -3.98
CA PHE A 185 5.79 -6.08 -3.71
C PHE A 185 6.25 -5.38 -4.99
N MET A 186 6.30 -4.05 -4.96
CA MET A 186 6.71 -3.21 -6.08
C MET A 186 7.91 -2.37 -5.67
N GLY A 187 8.97 -2.39 -6.46
CA GLY A 187 10.11 -1.48 -6.36
C GLY A 187 10.24 -0.67 -7.66
N ILE A 188 10.37 0.63 -7.54
CA ILE A 188 10.56 1.53 -8.68
C ILE A 188 11.86 2.30 -8.46
N ARG A 189 12.82 2.13 -9.36
CA ARG A 189 14.03 2.94 -9.39
C ARG A 189 13.85 4.11 -10.36
N ILE A 190 14.22 5.28 -9.88
CA ILE A 190 14.10 6.54 -10.61
C ILE A 190 15.29 6.75 -11.57
#